data_b78ef3530baad3276613d16a6f32b577
#
_entry.id   b78ef3530baad3276613d16a6f32b577
#
_cell.length_a   1.000
_cell.length_b   1.000
_cell.length_c   1.000
_cell.angle_alpha   90.00
_cell.angle_beta   90.00
_cell.angle_gamma   90.00
#
_symmetry.space_group_name_H-M   'P 1'
#
loop_
_entity.id
_entity.type
_entity.pdbx_description
1 polymer ?
#
loop_
_entity_poly.entity_id
_entity_poly.type
_entity_poly.pdbx_seq_one_letter_code
_entity_poly.pdbx_strand_id
1 'polypeptide(L)'
;MSPSDSQGGLLRPAIIEELSRRAAAPARAVDEVRILRDGSEAFPVMMDLIRSAHHSVWFENFIFAGDATGRRFAKVLGEAARRGVEVRVLYDPVGTMMVKGGSIASALRSEGVEGRPFRPVSPLRPWTWSRLRHRDHRKSLIIDGHTAIVGGLCISDNWAGHSEGGHNWRDTALLVRGAVVRDVATAFGNMWRRATMETVPAPNAEAAAPPHAPCGMVAADQPGAHHVASVYIWLASQAQRSLEITDAYLVTPEPVVAAFESAARRGVAVRFLLPGNNNHPFAAASARRRYARLMAAGARIYEWRG
;
A
#
# COMPACT_ATOMS: atom_id res chain seq x y z
N MET A 1 -25.42 -23.55 24.12
CA MET A 1 -24.24 -23.11 23.32
C MET A 1 -23.53 -22.05 24.14
N SER A 2 -22.34 -22.37 24.62
CA SER A 2 -21.53 -21.49 25.50
C SER A 2 -21.02 -20.26 24.76
N PRO A 3 -20.86 -19.10 25.40
CA PRO A 3 -20.38 -17.85 24.76
C PRO A 3 -18.94 -17.88 24.26
N SER A 4 -18.19 -18.98 24.42
CA SER A 4 -16.77 -19.12 24.08
C SER A 4 -16.47 -19.40 22.60
N ASP A 5 -17.47 -19.69 21.78
CA ASP A 5 -17.24 -20.05 20.35
C ASP A 5 -17.23 -18.85 19.36
N SER A 6 -17.49 -17.63 19.83
CA SER A 6 -17.59 -16.45 18.96
C SER A 6 -16.29 -15.64 18.77
N GLN A 7 -15.22 -15.95 19.51
CA GLN A 7 -13.94 -15.21 19.43
C GLN A 7 -12.88 -15.82 18.48
N GLY A 8 -13.17 -16.95 17.83
CA GLY A 8 -12.16 -17.72 17.09
C GLY A 8 -12.13 -17.57 15.56
N GLY A 9 -12.87 -16.64 14.95
CA GLY A 9 -13.12 -16.65 13.50
C GLY A 9 -11.88 -16.62 12.60
N LEU A 10 -10.98 -15.65 12.76
CA LEU A 10 -9.81 -15.45 11.89
C LEU A 10 -8.48 -15.98 12.46
N LEU A 11 -8.42 -16.36 13.72
CA LEU A 11 -7.21 -16.86 14.38
C LEU A 11 -7.08 -18.38 14.37
N ARG A 12 -7.95 -19.09 13.65
CA ARG A 12 -7.84 -20.55 13.51
C ARG A 12 -6.58 -20.90 12.71
N PRO A 13 -5.72 -21.81 13.19
CA PRO A 13 -4.47 -22.18 12.48
C PRO A 13 -4.67 -22.51 11.01
N ALA A 14 -5.72 -23.25 10.66
CA ALA A 14 -6.04 -23.61 9.28
C ALA A 14 -6.36 -22.40 8.38
N ILE A 15 -6.97 -21.34 8.93
CA ILE A 15 -7.24 -20.10 8.21
C ILE A 15 -5.94 -19.32 7.97
N ILE A 16 -5.08 -19.25 8.99
CA ILE A 16 -3.77 -18.60 8.90
C ILE A 16 -2.89 -19.31 7.87
N GLU A 17 -2.87 -20.63 7.90
CA GLU A 17 -2.11 -21.46 6.93
C GLU A 17 -2.60 -21.23 5.49
N GLU A 18 -3.92 -21.24 5.27
CA GLU A 18 -4.50 -21.00 3.95
C GLU A 18 -4.21 -19.57 3.45
N LEU A 19 -4.32 -18.56 4.31
CA LEU A 19 -3.95 -17.19 3.96
C LEU A 19 -2.46 -17.05 3.65
N SER A 20 -1.58 -17.69 4.44
CA SER A 20 -0.14 -17.73 4.19
C SER A 20 0.19 -18.32 2.83
N ARG A 21 -0.47 -19.42 2.48
CA ARG A 21 -0.30 -20.08 1.18
C ARG A 21 -0.75 -19.17 0.03
N ARG A 22 -1.87 -18.47 0.17
CA ARG A 22 -2.39 -17.56 -0.86
C ARG A 22 -1.59 -16.27 -0.99
N ALA A 23 -1.15 -15.73 0.12
CA ALA A 23 -0.29 -14.56 0.17
C ALA A 23 1.15 -14.88 -0.29
N ALA A 24 1.52 -16.16 -0.38
CA ALA A 24 2.90 -16.64 -0.52
C ALA A 24 3.84 -15.98 0.52
N ALA A 25 3.33 -15.79 1.73
CA ALA A 25 4.03 -15.12 2.82
C ALA A 25 3.68 -15.78 4.16
N PRO A 26 4.65 -15.98 5.06
CA PRO A 26 4.37 -16.52 6.38
C PRO A 26 3.60 -15.52 7.24
N ALA A 27 2.83 -16.06 8.19
CA ALA A 27 2.28 -15.25 9.27
C ALA A 27 3.43 -14.82 10.21
N ARG A 28 3.55 -13.52 10.44
CA ARG A 28 4.56 -12.93 11.34
C ARG A 28 3.90 -12.29 12.54
N ALA A 29 4.58 -12.30 13.68
CA ALA A 29 4.14 -11.58 14.85
C ALA A 29 4.02 -10.07 14.57
N VAL A 30 2.97 -9.47 15.13
CA VAL A 30 2.71 -8.04 15.07
C VAL A 30 2.58 -7.54 16.50
N ASP A 31 3.46 -6.62 16.89
CA ASP A 31 3.50 -6.04 18.23
C ASP A 31 2.58 -4.83 18.34
N GLU A 32 2.48 -4.04 17.26
CA GLU A 32 1.63 -2.85 17.19
C GLU A 32 1.03 -2.69 15.79
N VAL A 33 -0.25 -2.35 15.75
CA VAL A 33 -0.94 -1.85 14.54
C VAL A 33 -1.68 -0.58 14.89
N ARG A 34 -1.38 0.50 14.16
CA ARG A 34 -2.10 1.77 14.28
C ARG A 34 -2.58 2.23 12.91
N ILE A 35 -3.85 2.55 12.80
CA ILE A 35 -4.44 3.16 11.61
C ILE A 35 -4.11 4.66 11.62
N LEU A 36 -3.56 5.15 10.51
CA LEU A 36 -3.30 6.57 10.27
C LEU A 36 -4.24 7.05 9.17
N ARG A 37 -5.06 8.03 9.49
CA ARG A 37 -6.06 8.59 8.57
C ARG A 37 -5.51 9.83 7.91
N ASP A 38 -5.56 9.87 6.59
CA ASP A 38 -5.14 11.00 5.77
C ASP A 38 -3.69 11.47 6.04
N GLY A 39 -3.19 12.35 5.22
CA GLY A 39 -1.85 12.90 5.40
C GLY A 39 -1.71 13.79 6.63
N SER A 40 -2.82 14.41 7.07
CA SER A 40 -2.85 15.23 8.29
C SER A 40 -2.41 14.47 9.55
N GLU A 41 -2.75 13.18 9.65
CA GLU A 41 -2.29 12.31 10.74
C GLU A 41 -1.00 11.56 10.37
N ALA A 42 -0.91 11.05 9.14
CA ALA A 42 0.18 10.16 8.75
C ALA A 42 1.51 10.90 8.54
N PHE A 43 1.52 12.08 7.89
CA PHE A 43 2.77 12.75 7.54
C PHE A 43 3.57 13.25 8.75
N PRO A 44 2.96 13.85 9.79
CA PRO A 44 3.70 14.14 11.02
C PRO A 44 4.36 12.90 11.62
N VAL A 45 3.61 11.79 11.73
CA VAL A 45 4.13 10.51 12.26
C VAL A 45 5.28 9.98 11.40
N MET A 46 5.16 9.99 10.08
CA MET A 46 6.22 9.57 9.15
C MET A 46 7.49 10.43 9.33
N MET A 47 7.33 11.75 9.39
CA MET A 47 8.48 12.66 9.56
C MET A 47 9.15 12.48 10.93
N ASP A 48 8.40 12.26 11.99
CA ASP A 48 8.95 12.03 13.33
C ASP A 48 9.71 10.68 13.40
N LEU A 49 9.19 9.64 12.76
CA LEU A 49 9.91 8.38 12.63
C LEU A 49 11.22 8.53 11.85
N ILE A 50 11.24 9.31 10.76
CA ILE A 50 12.49 9.59 10.01
C ILE A 50 13.49 10.37 10.88
N ARG A 51 13.01 11.34 11.68
CA ARG A 51 13.88 12.10 12.62
C ARG A 51 14.45 11.21 13.71
N SER A 52 13.70 10.23 14.20
CA SER A 52 14.12 9.31 15.25
C SER A 52 14.90 8.09 14.75
N ALA A 53 15.09 7.93 13.44
CA ALA A 53 15.84 6.83 12.86
C ALA A 53 17.33 6.88 13.29
N HIS A 54 17.88 5.71 13.63
CA HIS A 54 19.27 5.54 14.05
C HIS A 54 20.15 4.81 13.03
N HIS A 55 19.57 3.90 12.24
CA HIS A 55 20.31 3.03 11.34
C HIS A 55 19.92 3.19 9.89
N SER A 56 18.61 3.10 9.59
CA SER A 56 18.15 3.09 8.21
C SER A 56 16.76 3.68 8.01
N VAL A 57 16.57 4.35 6.88
CA VAL A 57 15.29 4.81 6.36
C VAL A 57 15.15 4.32 4.94
N TRP A 58 14.25 3.38 4.69
CA TRP A 58 13.91 2.92 3.33
C TRP A 58 12.53 3.41 2.97
N PHE A 59 12.44 4.19 1.92
CA PHE A 59 11.20 4.87 1.51
C PHE A 59 10.87 4.58 0.06
N GLU A 60 9.75 3.94 -0.19
CA GLU A 60 9.21 3.62 -1.49
C GLU A 60 7.87 4.32 -1.67
N ASN A 61 7.69 5.05 -2.78
CA ASN A 61 6.41 5.70 -3.04
C ASN A 61 6.12 5.85 -4.54
N PHE A 62 4.87 5.61 -4.95
CA PHE A 62 4.45 5.75 -6.34
C PHE A 62 4.48 7.22 -6.81
N ILE A 63 3.90 8.12 -6.00
CA ILE A 63 3.95 9.56 -6.23
C ILE A 63 4.77 10.20 -5.12
N PHE A 64 5.92 10.74 -5.47
CA PHE A 64 6.71 11.56 -4.58
C PHE A 64 6.96 12.89 -5.29
N ALA A 65 6.07 13.86 -5.07
CA ALA A 65 6.07 15.13 -5.79
C ALA A 65 7.13 16.10 -5.26
N GLY A 66 7.58 17.02 -6.12
CA GLY A 66 8.48 18.12 -5.74
C GLY A 66 7.72 19.35 -5.21
N ASP A 67 6.48 19.17 -4.70
CA ASP A 67 5.64 20.20 -4.10
C ASP A 67 6.08 20.56 -2.66
N ALA A 68 5.27 21.33 -1.92
CA ALA A 68 5.63 21.76 -0.57
C ALA A 68 5.78 20.55 0.38
N THR A 69 4.87 19.58 0.32
CA THR A 69 4.93 18.36 1.12
C THR A 69 6.16 17.55 0.80
N GLY A 70 6.44 17.28 -0.49
CA GLY A 70 7.61 16.52 -0.89
C GLY A 70 8.92 17.17 -0.46
N ARG A 71 9.05 18.51 -0.56
CA ARG A 71 10.24 19.23 -0.06
C ARG A 71 10.41 19.10 1.44
N ARG A 72 9.32 19.08 2.23
CA ARG A 72 9.40 18.82 3.68
C ARG A 72 9.95 17.42 3.97
N PHE A 73 9.50 16.42 3.23
CA PHE A 73 10.04 15.05 3.33
C PHE A 73 11.50 14.98 2.89
N ALA A 74 11.88 15.62 1.78
CA ALA A 74 13.29 15.67 1.34
C ALA A 74 14.19 16.25 2.44
N LYS A 75 13.76 17.34 3.11
CA LYS A 75 14.50 17.97 4.20
C LYS A 75 14.73 17.00 5.37
N VAL A 76 13.69 16.32 5.87
CA VAL A 76 13.85 15.40 7.01
C VAL A 76 14.67 14.16 6.65
N LEU A 77 14.59 13.69 5.40
CA LEU A 77 15.44 12.62 4.88
C LEU A 77 16.90 13.06 4.82
N GLY A 78 17.18 14.29 4.36
CA GLY A 78 18.52 14.87 4.38
C GLY A 78 19.07 15.06 5.79
N GLU A 79 18.23 15.49 6.74
CA GLU A 79 18.61 15.56 8.17
C GLU A 79 19.00 14.18 8.71
N ALA A 80 18.27 13.11 8.36
CA ALA A 80 18.63 11.74 8.73
C ALA A 80 19.96 11.30 8.09
N ALA A 81 20.15 11.55 6.79
CA ALA A 81 21.40 11.21 6.09
C ALA A 81 22.61 11.93 6.72
N ARG A 82 22.47 13.23 7.08
CA ARG A 82 23.55 13.99 7.76
C ARG A 82 23.91 13.44 9.15
N ARG A 83 22.99 12.73 9.82
CA ARG A 83 23.28 12.00 11.07
C ARG A 83 23.97 10.65 10.84
N GLY A 84 24.22 10.25 9.59
CA GLY A 84 24.81 8.96 9.24
C GLY A 84 23.80 7.83 9.08
N VAL A 85 22.50 8.12 9.06
CA VAL A 85 21.47 7.12 8.79
C VAL A 85 21.50 6.72 7.31
N GLU A 86 21.42 5.43 7.02
CA GLU A 86 21.33 4.92 5.64
C GLU A 86 19.96 5.27 5.04
N VAL A 87 19.89 6.23 4.12
CA VAL A 87 18.65 6.66 3.48
C VAL A 87 18.56 6.13 2.06
N ARG A 88 17.53 5.33 1.77
CA ARG A 88 17.19 4.81 0.44
C ARG A 88 15.81 5.27 0.03
N VAL A 89 15.71 6.01 -1.06
CA VAL A 89 14.43 6.50 -1.59
C VAL A 89 14.19 5.92 -2.98
N LEU A 90 13.08 5.20 -3.15
CA LEU A 90 12.62 4.68 -4.43
C LEU A 90 11.29 5.37 -4.80
N TYR A 91 11.21 5.96 -5.99
CA TYR A 91 9.99 6.61 -6.45
C TYR A 91 9.68 6.24 -7.91
N ASP A 92 8.38 6.28 -8.27
CA ASP A 92 7.98 6.04 -9.65
C ASP A 92 7.87 7.37 -10.41
N PRO A 93 8.72 7.62 -11.42
CA PRO A 93 8.68 8.88 -12.16
C PRO A 93 7.38 9.07 -12.95
N VAL A 94 6.70 7.99 -13.38
CA VAL A 94 5.42 8.10 -14.10
C VAL A 94 4.33 8.55 -13.13
N GLY A 95 4.25 7.98 -11.91
CA GLY A 95 3.32 8.45 -10.88
C GLY A 95 3.55 9.91 -10.51
N THR A 96 4.82 10.28 -10.32
CA THR A 96 5.20 11.65 -9.97
C THR A 96 4.82 12.68 -11.05
N MET A 97 4.81 12.30 -12.33
CA MET A 97 4.38 13.18 -13.43
C MET A 97 2.85 13.43 -13.45
N MET A 98 2.07 12.63 -12.73
CA MET A 98 0.59 12.76 -12.69
C MET A 98 0.10 13.88 -11.77
N VAL A 99 0.97 14.49 -10.96
CA VAL A 99 0.64 15.54 -10.00
C VAL A 99 1.43 16.83 -10.25
N LYS A 100 0.92 17.94 -9.74
CA LYS A 100 1.65 19.22 -9.75
C LYS A 100 2.88 19.13 -8.85
N GLY A 101 3.92 19.91 -9.15
CA GLY A 101 5.13 20.01 -8.34
C GLY A 101 6.38 19.40 -8.99
N GLY A 102 6.21 18.61 -10.06
CA GLY A 102 7.34 18.02 -10.80
C GLY A 102 8.09 16.94 -10.00
N SER A 103 9.32 16.64 -10.43
CA SER A 103 10.14 15.58 -9.86
C SER A 103 10.73 15.96 -8.51
N ILE A 104 10.65 15.06 -7.53
CA ILE A 104 11.30 15.17 -6.22
C ILE A 104 12.84 15.09 -6.32
N ALA A 105 13.39 14.57 -7.43
CA ALA A 105 14.82 14.27 -7.56
C ALA A 105 15.74 15.46 -7.27
N SER A 106 15.35 16.67 -7.67
CA SER A 106 16.14 17.89 -7.40
C SER A 106 16.14 18.23 -5.90
N ALA A 107 14.99 18.14 -5.24
CA ALA A 107 14.88 18.43 -3.82
C ALA A 107 15.63 17.38 -2.97
N LEU A 108 15.59 16.11 -3.33
CA LEU A 108 16.39 15.08 -2.65
C LEU A 108 17.89 15.37 -2.80
N ARG A 109 18.35 15.67 -4.03
CA ARG A 109 19.78 15.98 -4.28
C ARG A 109 20.25 17.22 -3.53
N SER A 110 19.44 18.29 -3.44
CA SER A 110 19.82 19.49 -2.67
C SER A 110 19.98 19.22 -1.18
N GLU A 111 19.33 18.18 -0.66
CA GLU A 111 19.46 17.72 0.72
C GLU A 111 20.52 16.63 0.92
N GLY A 112 21.25 16.25 -0.14
CA GLY A 112 22.27 15.21 -0.08
C GLY A 112 21.74 13.78 -0.10
N VAL A 113 20.47 13.59 -0.49
CA VAL A 113 19.82 12.28 -0.60
C VAL A 113 19.71 11.85 -2.07
N GLU A 114 20.19 10.67 -2.39
CA GLU A 114 20.04 10.10 -3.72
C GLU A 114 18.73 9.31 -3.81
N GLY A 115 17.74 9.87 -4.55
CA GLY A 115 16.53 9.15 -4.91
C GLY A 115 16.73 8.33 -6.19
N ARG A 116 16.27 7.07 -6.19
CA ARG A 116 16.33 6.17 -7.35
C ARG A 116 14.97 6.10 -8.05
N PRO A 117 14.89 6.48 -9.33
CA PRO A 117 13.65 6.34 -10.10
C PRO A 117 13.42 4.87 -10.51
N PHE A 118 12.22 4.36 -10.25
CA PHE A 118 11.85 3.02 -10.71
C PHE A 118 11.59 3.01 -12.22
N ARG A 119 12.37 2.24 -12.98
CA ARG A 119 12.20 2.01 -14.42
C ARG A 119 11.84 3.30 -15.20
N PRO A 120 12.71 4.29 -15.27
CA PRO A 120 12.40 5.56 -15.92
C PRO A 120 12.05 5.37 -17.40
N VAL A 121 11.08 6.16 -17.88
CA VAL A 121 10.62 6.18 -19.28
C VAL A 121 11.04 7.50 -19.88
N SER A 122 11.52 7.47 -21.13
CA SER A 122 11.92 8.66 -21.87
C SER A 122 11.15 8.75 -23.19
N PRO A 123 10.58 9.91 -23.52
CA PRO A 123 9.95 10.14 -24.83
C PRO A 123 10.94 9.93 -25.99
N LEU A 124 12.22 10.27 -25.78
CA LEU A 124 13.28 10.14 -26.76
C LEU A 124 13.84 8.71 -26.92
N ARG A 125 13.37 7.76 -26.10
CA ARG A 125 13.82 6.36 -26.09
C ARG A 125 12.64 5.40 -26.16
N PRO A 126 12.05 5.16 -27.36
CA PRO A 126 10.82 4.36 -27.52
C PRO A 126 10.88 2.96 -26.91
N TRP A 127 12.07 2.33 -26.90
CA TRP A 127 12.27 1.02 -26.27
C TRP A 127 12.00 1.01 -24.76
N THR A 128 11.98 2.17 -24.10
CA THR A 128 11.63 2.29 -22.69
C THR A 128 10.11 2.25 -22.45
N TRP A 129 9.26 2.40 -23.46
CA TRP A 129 7.81 2.47 -23.33
C TRP A 129 7.19 1.14 -22.86
N SER A 130 7.85 0.01 -23.15
CA SER A 130 7.45 -1.29 -22.58
C SER A 130 7.45 -1.29 -21.03
N ARG A 131 8.24 -0.39 -20.43
CA ARG A 131 8.33 -0.22 -18.97
C ARG A 131 7.05 0.37 -18.37
N LEU A 132 6.16 1.01 -19.16
CA LEU A 132 4.89 1.56 -18.69
C LEU A 132 3.94 0.48 -18.14
N ARG A 133 4.06 -0.76 -18.61
CA ARG A 133 3.17 -1.86 -18.21
C ARG A 133 3.36 -2.33 -16.75
N HIS A 134 4.53 -2.10 -16.18
CA HIS A 134 4.86 -2.62 -14.85
C HIS A 134 5.45 -1.48 -14.03
N ARG A 135 4.58 -0.78 -13.33
CA ARG A 135 4.95 0.33 -12.44
C ARG A 135 4.99 -0.14 -11.00
N ASP A 136 5.73 0.58 -10.18
CA ASP A 136 5.76 0.35 -8.75
C ASP A 136 4.71 1.20 -8.04
N HIS A 137 3.60 0.57 -7.70
CA HIS A 137 2.49 1.26 -7.03
C HIS A 137 2.52 1.13 -5.51
N ARG A 138 3.61 0.63 -4.94
CA ARG A 138 3.78 0.46 -3.50
C ARG A 138 4.04 1.79 -2.82
N LYS A 139 3.66 1.87 -1.55
CA LYS A 139 3.94 2.99 -0.68
C LYS A 139 4.30 2.42 0.67
N SER A 140 5.58 2.47 0.99
CA SER A 140 6.13 1.96 2.25
C SER A 140 7.24 2.86 2.78
N LEU A 141 7.24 3.08 4.08
CA LEU A 141 8.33 3.69 4.83
C LEU A 141 8.77 2.69 5.90
N ILE A 142 10.05 2.34 5.91
CA ILE A 142 10.62 1.38 6.83
C ILE A 142 11.72 2.07 7.62
N ILE A 143 11.66 1.98 8.93
CA ILE A 143 12.59 2.62 9.86
C ILE A 143 13.31 1.53 10.66
N ASP A 144 14.63 1.52 10.57
CA ASP A 144 15.54 0.66 11.35
C ASP A 144 15.18 -0.85 11.28
N GLY A 145 14.43 -1.27 10.25
CA GLY A 145 14.01 -2.65 10.03
C GLY A 145 12.95 -3.19 10.99
N HIS A 146 12.42 -2.38 11.92
CA HIS A 146 11.45 -2.84 12.93
C HIS A 146 10.13 -2.05 12.98
N THR A 147 10.04 -0.90 12.32
CA THR A 147 8.81 -0.12 12.18
C THR A 147 8.54 0.13 10.70
N ALA A 148 7.30 -0.08 10.25
CA ALA A 148 6.92 0.27 8.90
C ALA A 148 5.59 1.03 8.86
N ILE A 149 5.45 1.92 7.88
CA ILE A 149 4.17 2.48 7.48
C ILE A 149 3.89 2.02 6.06
N VAL A 150 2.73 1.40 5.85
CA VAL A 150 2.26 0.91 4.56
C VAL A 150 0.85 1.41 4.28
N GLY A 151 0.51 1.73 3.03
CA GLY A 151 -0.84 2.19 2.72
C GLY A 151 -1.03 2.77 1.33
N GLY A 152 -2.06 3.59 1.16
CA GLY A 152 -2.41 4.27 -0.08
C GLY A 152 -1.79 5.65 -0.25
N LEU A 153 -1.37 6.30 0.83
CA LEU A 153 -0.89 7.69 0.87
C LEU A 153 0.33 7.91 -0.03
N CYS A 154 0.19 8.85 -0.96
CA CYS A 154 1.32 9.35 -1.73
C CYS A 154 1.86 10.66 -1.14
N ILE A 155 3.11 10.99 -1.41
CA ILE A 155 3.77 12.19 -0.89
C ILE A 155 3.53 13.35 -1.86
N SER A 156 2.49 14.12 -1.58
CA SER A 156 2.09 15.31 -2.32
C SER A 156 1.12 16.15 -1.49
N ASP A 157 1.01 17.43 -1.84
CA ASP A 157 0.05 18.38 -1.23
C ASP A 157 -1.40 17.88 -1.35
N ASN A 158 -1.72 17.08 -2.35
CA ASN A 158 -3.05 16.48 -2.53
C ASN A 158 -3.50 15.58 -1.36
N TRP A 159 -2.55 15.00 -0.62
CA TRP A 159 -2.81 14.16 0.55
C TRP A 159 -2.48 14.84 1.88
N ALA A 160 -1.95 16.08 1.86
CA ALA A 160 -1.34 16.70 3.06
C ALA A 160 -2.32 17.15 4.13
N GLY A 161 -3.61 17.27 3.82
CA GLY A 161 -4.62 17.76 4.73
C GLY A 161 -5.66 16.73 5.11
N HIS A 162 -6.75 17.22 5.71
CA HIS A 162 -7.94 16.43 5.94
C HIS A 162 -8.77 16.32 4.66
N SER A 163 -9.36 15.16 4.42
CA SER A 163 -10.28 14.96 3.30
C SER A 163 -11.67 15.57 3.55
N GLU A 164 -11.99 15.88 4.80
CA GLU A 164 -13.23 16.55 5.19
C GLU A 164 -13.25 17.97 4.61
N GLY A 165 -14.29 18.28 3.86
CA GLY A 165 -14.39 19.58 3.13
C GLY A 165 -13.97 19.52 1.67
N GLY A 166 -13.59 18.36 1.12
CA GLY A 166 -13.43 18.13 -0.31
C GLY A 166 -12.19 18.70 -0.99
N HIS A 167 -11.20 19.15 -0.21
CA HIS A 167 -9.98 19.75 -0.75
C HIS A 167 -8.79 18.80 -0.84
N ASN A 168 -8.79 17.72 -0.06
CA ASN A 168 -7.72 16.73 0.00
C ASN A 168 -8.23 15.32 -0.22
N TRP A 169 -7.35 14.45 -0.69
CA TRP A 169 -7.73 13.08 -0.96
C TRP A 169 -7.77 12.26 0.32
N ARG A 170 -8.85 11.50 0.48
CA ARG A 170 -9.04 10.55 1.56
C ARG A 170 -8.18 9.31 1.32
N ASP A 171 -7.36 8.96 2.30
CA ASP A 171 -6.57 7.74 2.22
C ASP A 171 -6.26 7.19 3.64
N THR A 172 -5.66 6.01 3.69
CA THR A 172 -5.34 5.35 4.95
C THR A 172 -3.96 4.68 4.86
N ALA A 173 -3.19 4.78 5.93
CA ALA A 173 -2.00 3.98 6.12
C ALA A 173 -2.07 3.19 7.44
N LEU A 174 -1.25 2.15 7.53
CA LEU A 174 -1.03 1.36 8.73
C LEU A 174 0.40 1.56 9.20
N LEU A 175 0.58 2.00 10.43
CA LEU A 175 1.84 1.82 11.14
C LEU A 175 1.84 0.43 11.74
N VAL A 176 2.89 -0.32 11.49
CA VAL A 176 3.09 -1.66 12.03
C VAL A 176 4.46 -1.81 12.65
N ARG A 177 4.55 -2.57 13.75
CA ARG A 177 5.79 -2.99 14.39
C ARG A 177 5.79 -4.49 14.60
N GLY A 178 6.96 -5.08 14.74
CA GLY A 178 7.16 -6.50 14.95
C GLY A 178 7.75 -7.22 13.73
N ALA A 179 7.79 -8.54 13.81
CA ALA A 179 8.44 -9.39 12.82
C ALA A 179 7.89 -9.25 11.39
N VAL A 180 6.63 -8.79 11.23
CA VAL A 180 5.99 -8.53 9.92
C VAL A 180 6.74 -7.47 9.10
N VAL A 181 7.44 -6.55 9.74
CA VAL A 181 8.20 -5.46 9.06
C VAL A 181 9.29 -6.03 8.17
N ARG A 182 9.85 -7.18 8.53
CA ARG A 182 10.83 -7.89 7.69
C ARG A 182 10.29 -8.21 6.30
N ASP A 183 9.03 -8.64 6.21
CA ASP A 183 8.45 -9.01 4.90
C ASP A 183 8.14 -7.74 4.07
N VAL A 184 7.79 -6.62 4.72
CA VAL A 184 7.73 -5.30 4.08
C VAL A 184 9.10 -4.89 3.55
N ALA A 185 10.16 -5.03 4.36
CA ALA A 185 11.53 -4.73 3.96
C ALA A 185 12.02 -5.63 2.82
N THR A 186 11.66 -6.90 2.82
CA THR A 186 11.94 -7.84 1.73
C THR A 186 11.26 -7.42 0.44
N ALA A 187 10.00 -6.97 0.53
CA ALA A 187 9.25 -6.46 -0.61
C ALA A 187 9.91 -5.21 -1.21
N PHE A 188 10.33 -4.26 -0.36
CA PHE A 188 11.12 -3.09 -0.77
C PHE A 188 12.43 -3.50 -1.42
N GLY A 189 13.22 -4.36 -0.79
CA GLY A 189 14.52 -4.82 -1.30
C GLY A 189 14.43 -5.46 -2.69
N ASN A 190 13.35 -6.19 -2.97
CA ASN A 190 13.07 -6.75 -4.29
C ASN A 190 12.84 -5.66 -5.34
N MET A 191 12.16 -4.56 -5.00
CA MET A 191 11.94 -3.44 -5.92
C MET A 191 13.20 -2.59 -6.08
N TRP A 192 13.94 -2.36 -4.98
CA TRP A 192 15.23 -1.69 -5.01
C TRP A 192 16.20 -2.39 -5.97
N ARG A 193 16.37 -3.72 -5.82
CA ARG A 193 17.21 -4.52 -6.72
C ARG A 193 16.77 -4.43 -8.19
N ARG A 194 15.48 -4.39 -8.47
CA ARG A 194 14.96 -4.21 -9.85
C ARG A 194 15.23 -2.82 -10.42
N ALA A 195 15.34 -1.81 -9.58
CA ALA A 195 15.60 -0.45 -10.00
C ALA A 195 17.10 -0.15 -10.18
N THR A 196 17.94 -0.72 -9.30
CA THR A 196 19.36 -0.35 -9.15
C THR A 196 20.34 -1.47 -9.46
N MET A 197 19.89 -2.73 -9.47
CA MET A 197 20.68 -3.96 -9.49
C MET A 197 21.46 -4.22 -8.18
N GLU A 198 21.32 -3.37 -7.17
CA GLU A 198 21.92 -3.52 -5.86
C GLU A 198 21.05 -4.39 -4.95
N THR A 199 21.68 -5.18 -4.09
CA THR A 199 20.98 -5.98 -3.07
C THR A 199 20.96 -5.21 -1.75
N VAL A 200 19.80 -5.12 -1.12
CA VAL A 200 19.65 -4.62 0.24
C VAL A 200 19.59 -5.81 1.18
N PRO A 201 20.40 -5.84 2.26
CA PRO A 201 20.33 -6.91 3.25
C PRO A 201 18.92 -6.97 3.86
N ALA A 202 18.28 -8.14 3.81
CA ALA A 202 17.04 -8.32 4.55
C ALA A 202 17.34 -8.27 6.06
N PRO A 203 16.45 -7.68 6.87
CA PRO A 203 16.56 -7.78 8.33
C PRO A 203 16.63 -9.26 8.76
N ASN A 204 17.31 -9.53 9.89
CA ASN A 204 17.50 -10.89 10.40
C ASN A 204 16.19 -11.67 10.51
N ALA A 205 16.29 -13.00 10.33
CA ALA A 205 15.13 -13.87 10.39
C ALA A 205 14.60 -13.96 11.82
N GLU A 206 13.43 -13.39 12.06
CA GLU A 206 12.67 -13.66 13.28
C GLU A 206 11.72 -14.84 13.07
N ALA A 207 11.39 -15.53 14.17
CA ALA A 207 10.51 -16.71 14.16
C ALA A 207 9.10 -16.38 13.62
N ALA A 208 8.42 -17.42 13.13
CA ALA A 208 6.99 -17.34 12.85
C ALA A 208 6.21 -16.90 14.10
N ALA A 209 5.03 -16.29 13.89
CA ALA A 209 4.18 -15.89 15.01
C ALA A 209 3.86 -17.09 15.91
N PRO A 210 3.94 -16.95 17.24
CA PRO A 210 3.46 -17.97 18.15
C PRO A 210 1.96 -18.27 17.91
N PRO A 211 1.49 -19.50 18.20
CA PRO A 211 0.07 -19.82 18.13
C PRO A 211 -0.76 -18.81 18.91
N HIS A 212 -1.85 -18.31 18.29
CA HIS A 212 -2.79 -17.33 18.87
C HIS A 212 -2.25 -15.90 19.13
N ALA A 213 -0.99 -15.60 18.78
CA ALA A 213 -0.50 -14.22 18.82
C ALA A 213 -1.09 -13.38 17.67
N PRO A 214 -1.26 -12.06 17.85
CA PRO A 214 -1.56 -11.17 16.75
C PRO A 214 -0.53 -11.36 15.62
N CYS A 215 -1.00 -11.57 14.40
CA CYS A 215 -0.12 -11.81 13.27
C CYS A 215 -0.56 -11.03 12.02
N GLY A 216 0.39 -10.77 11.16
CA GLY A 216 0.19 -10.14 9.86
C GLY A 216 0.89 -10.90 8.75
N MET A 217 0.44 -10.70 7.52
CA MET A 217 1.04 -11.24 6.31
C MET A 217 1.17 -10.16 5.27
N VAL A 218 2.27 -10.18 4.51
CA VAL A 218 2.52 -9.21 3.43
C VAL A 218 2.31 -9.90 2.09
N ALA A 219 1.12 -9.74 1.52
CA ALA A 219 0.85 -10.19 0.15
C ALA A 219 1.44 -9.17 -0.83
N ALA A 220 2.55 -9.50 -1.46
CA ALA A 220 3.24 -8.63 -2.41
C ALA A 220 3.21 -9.23 -3.82
N ASP A 221 2.43 -8.62 -4.72
CA ASP A 221 2.38 -9.05 -6.11
C ASP A 221 3.70 -8.76 -6.84
N GLN A 222 4.04 -9.66 -7.75
CA GLN A 222 5.16 -9.55 -8.68
C GLN A 222 4.66 -9.91 -10.08
N PRO A 223 5.39 -9.55 -11.16
CA PRO A 223 5.02 -9.97 -12.50
C PRO A 223 4.82 -11.49 -12.58
N GLY A 224 3.60 -11.91 -12.99
CA GLY A 224 3.21 -13.32 -13.07
C GLY A 224 2.67 -13.93 -11.78
N ALA A 225 2.65 -13.20 -10.66
CA ALA A 225 2.07 -13.63 -9.40
C ALA A 225 0.92 -12.71 -8.97
N HIS A 226 -0.21 -13.27 -8.58
CA HIS A 226 -1.45 -12.57 -8.23
C HIS A 226 -1.90 -12.93 -6.82
N HIS A 227 -1.01 -12.76 -5.83
CA HIS A 227 -1.25 -13.14 -4.44
C HIS A 227 -2.37 -12.33 -3.82
N VAL A 228 -2.39 -11.01 -4.06
CA VAL A 228 -3.44 -10.11 -3.55
C VAL A 228 -4.81 -10.53 -4.07
N ALA A 229 -4.93 -10.79 -5.38
CA ALA A 229 -6.19 -11.27 -5.97
C ALA A 229 -6.61 -12.63 -5.37
N SER A 230 -5.67 -13.56 -5.16
CA SER A 230 -5.94 -14.86 -4.54
C SER A 230 -6.49 -14.73 -3.12
N VAL A 231 -5.95 -13.78 -2.32
CA VAL A 231 -6.44 -13.48 -0.98
C VAL A 231 -7.86 -12.92 -1.02
N TYR A 232 -8.14 -11.93 -1.90
CA TYR A 232 -9.48 -11.35 -2.04
C TYR A 232 -10.54 -12.38 -2.47
N ILE A 233 -10.23 -13.23 -3.45
CA ILE A 233 -11.13 -14.31 -3.90
C ILE A 233 -11.47 -15.23 -2.75
N TRP A 234 -10.48 -15.62 -1.98
CA TRP A 234 -10.69 -16.51 -0.83
C TRP A 234 -11.51 -15.83 0.26
N LEU A 235 -11.17 -14.60 0.66
CA LEU A 235 -11.94 -13.83 1.65
C LEU A 235 -13.41 -13.69 1.23
N ALA A 236 -13.67 -13.37 -0.04
CA ALA A 236 -15.02 -13.30 -0.57
C ALA A 236 -15.75 -14.64 -0.51
N SER A 237 -15.04 -15.76 -0.74
CA SER A 237 -15.62 -17.11 -0.65
C SER A 237 -15.97 -17.51 0.79
N GLN A 238 -15.22 -17.03 1.78
CA GLN A 238 -15.41 -17.34 3.20
C GLN A 238 -16.40 -16.39 3.92
N ALA A 239 -16.67 -15.24 3.34
CA ALA A 239 -17.57 -14.26 3.93
C ALA A 239 -18.98 -14.83 4.13
N GLN A 240 -19.54 -14.70 5.35
CA GLN A 240 -20.85 -15.21 5.73
C GLN A 240 -21.87 -14.12 6.06
N ARG A 241 -21.43 -12.95 6.54
CA ARG A 241 -22.30 -11.85 6.97
C ARG A 241 -22.14 -10.59 6.16
N SER A 242 -20.94 -10.04 6.12
CA SER A 242 -20.65 -8.80 5.40
C SER A 242 -19.26 -8.83 4.76
N LEU A 243 -19.13 -8.05 3.69
CA LEU A 243 -17.87 -7.77 3.00
C LEU A 243 -17.88 -6.30 2.61
N GLU A 244 -17.01 -5.51 3.21
CA GLU A 244 -16.93 -4.07 3.02
C GLU A 244 -15.62 -3.71 2.34
N ILE A 245 -15.71 -3.05 1.19
CA ILE A 245 -14.59 -2.74 0.32
C ILE A 245 -14.56 -1.23 0.07
N THR A 246 -13.41 -0.60 0.37
CA THR A 246 -13.11 0.76 -0.05
C THR A 246 -11.99 0.70 -1.09
N ASP A 247 -12.23 1.27 -2.27
CA ASP A 247 -11.27 1.23 -3.38
C ASP A 247 -11.33 2.54 -4.17
N ALA A 248 -10.16 2.99 -4.65
CA ALA A 248 -10.06 4.23 -5.42
C ALA A 248 -10.68 4.11 -6.83
N TYR A 249 -10.67 2.93 -7.45
CA TYR A 249 -11.00 2.82 -8.87
C TYR A 249 -11.88 1.62 -9.25
N LEU A 250 -12.00 0.61 -8.43
CA LEU A 250 -12.64 -0.68 -8.75
C LEU A 250 -12.18 -1.26 -10.11
N VAL A 251 -10.90 -1.06 -10.44
CA VAL A 251 -10.26 -1.65 -11.63
C VAL A 251 -9.69 -3.01 -11.24
N THR A 252 -10.58 -3.93 -10.96
CA THR A 252 -10.28 -5.21 -10.32
C THR A 252 -10.29 -6.33 -11.36
N PRO A 253 -9.40 -7.33 -11.29
CA PRO A 253 -9.42 -8.50 -12.18
C PRO A 253 -10.77 -9.23 -12.13
N GLU A 254 -11.21 -9.73 -13.28
CA GLU A 254 -12.53 -10.36 -13.43
C GLU A 254 -12.79 -11.50 -12.42
N PRO A 255 -11.82 -12.38 -12.09
CA PRO A 255 -12.06 -13.42 -11.08
C PRO A 255 -12.40 -12.87 -9.68
N VAL A 256 -11.86 -11.72 -9.31
CA VAL A 256 -12.14 -11.07 -8.01
C VAL A 256 -13.55 -10.47 -8.03
N VAL A 257 -13.95 -9.82 -9.15
CA VAL A 257 -15.32 -9.30 -9.32
C VAL A 257 -16.33 -10.44 -9.22
N ALA A 258 -16.09 -11.54 -9.92
CA ALA A 258 -16.93 -12.74 -9.86
C ALA A 258 -17.05 -13.32 -8.44
N ALA A 259 -15.98 -13.27 -7.66
CA ALA A 259 -16.00 -13.71 -6.26
C ALA A 259 -16.90 -12.81 -5.38
N PHE A 260 -16.87 -11.48 -5.60
CA PHE A 260 -17.75 -10.54 -4.91
C PHE A 260 -19.23 -10.75 -5.32
N GLU A 261 -19.51 -10.95 -6.60
CA GLU A 261 -20.86 -11.29 -7.08
C GLU A 261 -21.36 -12.59 -6.45
N SER A 262 -20.51 -13.61 -6.39
CA SER A 262 -20.87 -14.88 -5.77
C SER A 262 -21.18 -14.71 -4.28
N ALA A 263 -20.40 -13.92 -3.55
CA ALA A 263 -20.66 -13.61 -2.14
C ALA A 263 -22.02 -12.92 -1.96
N ALA A 264 -22.33 -11.90 -2.79
CA ALA A 264 -23.60 -11.19 -2.75
C ALA A 264 -24.79 -12.11 -3.04
N ARG A 265 -24.69 -13.00 -4.04
CA ARG A 265 -25.73 -14.00 -4.36
C ARG A 265 -25.96 -15.02 -3.24
N ARG A 266 -24.96 -15.29 -2.40
CA ARG A 266 -25.12 -16.13 -1.20
C ARG A 266 -25.80 -15.39 -0.04
N GLY A 267 -26.15 -14.12 -0.20
CA GLY A 267 -26.78 -13.31 0.84
C GLY A 267 -25.81 -12.55 1.74
N VAL A 268 -24.51 -12.54 1.42
CA VAL A 268 -23.54 -11.72 2.12
C VAL A 268 -23.80 -10.24 1.82
N ALA A 269 -23.81 -9.39 2.84
CA ALA A 269 -23.98 -7.95 2.69
C ALA A 269 -22.70 -7.32 2.09
N VAL A 270 -22.56 -7.36 0.77
CA VAL A 270 -21.40 -6.79 0.07
C VAL A 270 -21.63 -5.30 -0.17
N ARG A 271 -20.73 -4.45 0.34
CA ARG A 271 -20.78 -2.99 0.24
C ARG A 271 -19.48 -2.46 -0.34
N PHE A 272 -19.59 -1.55 -1.31
CA PHE A 272 -18.47 -0.80 -1.86
C PHE A 272 -18.59 0.67 -1.52
N LEU A 273 -17.50 1.28 -1.09
CA LEU A 273 -17.35 2.73 -0.99
C LEU A 273 -16.29 3.16 -2.00
N LEU A 274 -16.69 3.96 -2.98
CA LEU A 274 -15.88 4.39 -4.12
C LEU A 274 -15.90 5.91 -4.22
N PRO A 275 -14.91 6.58 -4.87
CA PRO A 275 -14.96 8.01 -5.10
C PRO A 275 -16.10 8.39 -6.05
N GLY A 276 -16.93 9.34 -5.65
CA GLY A 276 -17.96 9.92 -6.53
C GLY A 276 -17.36 10.83 -7.60
N ASN A 277 -16.26 11.51 -7.26
CA ASN A 277 -15.45 12.29 -8.18
C ASN A 277 -14.09 11.61 -8.38
N ASN A 278 -13.72 11.32 -9.62
CA ASN A 278 -12.52 10.54 -9.93
C ASN A 278 -11.64 11.31 -10.92
N ASN A 279 -10.36 11.44 -10.57
CA ASN A 279 -9.34 12.12 -11.38
C ASN A 279 -8.91 11.33 -12.63
N HIS A 280 -9.37 10.06 -12.79
CA HIS A 280 -9.10 9.20 -13.93
C HIS A 280 -10.40 8.78 -14.64
N PRO A 281 -10.91 9.56 -15.63
CA PRO A 281 -12.20 9.31 -16.29
C PRO A 281 -12.35 7.91 -16.89
N PHE A 282 -11.26 7.35 -17.45
CA PHE A 282 -11.28 5.99 -18.02
C PHE A 282 -11.42 4.92 -16.93
N ALA A 283 -10.78 5.10 -15.78
CA ALA A 283 -10.92 4.18 -14.64
C ALA A 283 -12.35 4.25 -14.09
N ALA A 284 -12.91 5.45 -13.94
CA ALA A 284 -14.29 5.65 -13.52
C ALA A 284 -15.30 5.00 -14.49
N ALA A 285 -15.13 5.15 -15.80
CA ALA A 285 -15.95 4.51 -16.79
C ALA A 285 -15.86 2.97 -16.74
N SER A 286 -14.64 2.44 -16.55
CA SER A 286 -14.42 1.00 -16.37
C SER A 286 -15.10 0.46 -15.11
N ALA A 287 -14.99 1.19 -14.00
CA ALA A 287 -15.64 0.83 -12.74
C ALA A 287 -17.17 0.79 -12.88
N ARG A 288 -17.77 1.82 -13.47
CA ARG A 288 -19.24 1.92 -13.65
C ARG A 288 -19.85 0.79 -14.47
N ARG A 289 -19.11 0.22 -15.42
CA ARG A 289 -19.56 -0.98 -16.17
C ARG A 289 -19.78 -2.19 -15.26
N ARG A 290 -19.06 -2.28 -14.14
CA ARG A 290 -19.19 -3.36 -13.16
C ARG A 290 -20.31 -3.12 -12.14
N TYR A 291 -20.73 -1.87 -11.95
CA TYR A 291 -21.79 -1.51 -11.00
C TYR A 291 -23.07 -2.29 -11.23
N ALA A 292 -23.57 -2.29 -12.48
CA ALA A 292 -24.80 -2.97 -12.82
C ALA A 292 -24.77 -4.47 -12.48
N ARG A 293 -23.67 -5.15 -12.76
CA ARG A 293 -23.48 -6.57 -12.45
C ARG A 293 -23.44 -6.84 -10.95
N LEU A 294 -22.66 -6.06 -10.21
CA LEU A 294 -22.54 -6.18 -8.76
C LEU A 294 -23.87 -5.89 -8.06
N MET A 295 -24.58 -4.84 -8.47
CA MET A 295 -25.90 -4.50 -7.92
C MET A 295 -26.96 -5.55 -8.28
N ALA A 296 -26.94 -6.10 -9.49
CA ALA A 296 -27.81 -7.22 -9.88
C ALA A 296 -27.56 -8.50 -9.06
N ALA A 297 -26.33 -8.68 -8.57
CA ALA A 297 -25.96 -9.76 -7.65
C ALA A 297 -26.38 -9.48 -6.19
N GLY A 298 -26.83 -8.27 -5.85
CA GLY A 298 -27.26 -7.86 -4.50
C GLY A 298 -26.24 -7.00 -3.73
N ALA A 299 -25.13 -6.61 -4.35
CA ALA A 299 -24.17 -5.70 -3.72
C ALA A 299 -24.72 -4.26 -3.67
N ARG A 300 -24.26 -3.48 -2.71
CA ARG A 300 -24.56 -2.05 -2.59
C ARG A 300 -23.31 -1.22 -2.90
N ILE A 301 -23.46 -0.17 -3.70
CA ILE A 301 -22.38 0.72 -4.11
C ILE A 301 -22.71 2.12 -3.60
N TYR A 302 -21.75 2.71 -2.90
CA TYR A 302 -21.81 4.06 -2.36
C TYR A 302 -20.70 4.88 -2.99
N GLU A 303 -21.01 6.10 -3.40
CA GLU A 303 -20.02 7.05 -3.90
C GLU A 303 -19.75 8.12 -2.85
N TRP A 304 -18.48 8.28 -2.47
CA TRP A 304 -18.01 9.31 -1.56
C TRP A 304 -18.08 10.68 -2.24
N ARG A 305 -18.67 11.66 -1.57
CA ARG A 305 -18.86 13.03 -2.07
C ARG A 305 -18.07 14.09 -1.30
N GLY A 306 -17.12 13.68 -0.46
CA GLY A 306 -16.25 14.56 0.29
C GLY A 306 -15.10 15.14 -0.53
#